data_de420af16f8c6ec0acdeb43f2fe14f4e
#
_entry.id   de420af16f8c6ec0acdeb43f2fe14f4e
#
_cell.length_a   1.000
_cell.length_b   1.000
_cell.length_c   1.000
_cell.angle_alpha   90.00
_cell.angle_beta   90.00
_cell.angle_gamma   90.00
#
_symmetry.space_group_name_H-M   'P 1'
#
loop_
_entity.id
_entity.type
_entity.pdbx_description
1 polymer ?
#
loop_
_entity_poly.entity_id
_entity_poly.type
_entity_poly.pdbx_seq_one_letter_code
_entity_poly.pdbx_strand_id
1 'polypeptide(L)'
;MAVVRTHHYTVEPANLAELLARRAALITAVRAAYPGLAGTRLTRLEDGTFADSWHWDTADQMQAAFPATSLPEARAARSLTRDHTAVTGEIVDER
;
A
#
# COMPACT_ATOMS: atom_id res chain seq x y z
N MET A 1 -10.00 -0.76 16.41
CA MET A 1 -9.79 -2.04 15.76
C MET A 1 -8.87 -1.88 14.58
N ALA A 2 -7.88 -2.73 14.47
CA ALA A 2 -6.93 -2.66 13.34
C ALA A 2 -7.63 -3.00 12.03
N VAL A 3 -7.19 -2.34 10.97
CA VAL A 3 -7.73 -2.54 9.62
C VAL A 3 -6.59 -2.78 8.63
N VAL A 4 -6.91 -3.41 7.53
CA VAL A 4 -5.98 -3.63 6.42
C VAL A 4 -6.62 -3.13 5.13
N ARG A 5 -5.85 -2.33 4.38
CA ARG A 5 -6.22 -1.95 3.03
C ARG A 5 -5.29 -2.65 2.06
N THR A 6 -5.86 -3.48 1.20
CA THR A 6 -5.10 -4.25 0.24
C THR A 6 -5.34 -3.70 -1.16
N HIS A 7 -4.25 -3.28 -1.80
CA HIS A 7 -4.23 -2.87 -3.18
C HIS A 7 -3.81 -4.05 -4.05
N HIS A 8 -4.54 -4.28 -5.12
CA HIS A 8 -4.20 -5.32 -6.10
C HIS A 8 -3.87 -4.65 -7.42
N TYR A 9 -2.77 -5.04 -8.04
CA TYR A 9 -2.34 -4.43 -9.31
C TYR A 9 -1.35 -5.32 -10.06
N THR A 10 -1.12 -4.95 -11.31
CA THR A 10 -0.15 -5.58 -12.20
C THR A 10 1.06 -4.67 -12.35
N VAL A 11 2.26 -5.26 -12.42
CA VAL A 11 3.52 -4.55 -12.64
C VAL A 11 4.28 -5.27 -13.75
N GLU A 12 4.78 -4.53 -14.72
CA GLU A 12 5.68 -5.11 -15.72
C GLU A 12 6.94 -5.64 -15.03
N PRO A 13 7.41 -6.87 -15.34
CA PRO A 13 8.57 -7.44 -14.65
C PRO A 13 9.81 -6.53 -14.68
N ALA A 14 10.04 -5.83 -15.77
CA ALA A 14 11.17 -4.92 -15.90
C ALA A 14 11.10 -3.72 -14.95
N ASN A 15 9.91 -3.41 -14.41
CA ASN A 15 9.69 -2.26 -13.55
C ASN A 15 9.65 -2.63 -12.06
N LEU A 16 9.78 -3.89 -11.71
CA LEU A 16 9.61 -4.32 -10.32
C LEU A 16 10.65 -3.68 -9.39
N ALA A 17 11.91 -3.67 -9.77
CA ALA A 17 12.96 -3.08 -8.94
C ALA A 17 12.71 -1.58 -8.69
N GLU A 18 12.27 -0.85 -9.72
CA GLU A 18 11.93 0.57 -9.60
C GLU A 18 10.69 0.77 -8.72
N LEU A 19 9.68 -0.09 -8.86
CA LEU A 19 8.51 -0.04 -7.99
C LEU A 19 8.90 -0.23 -6.53
N LEU A 20 9.76 -1.19 -6.22
CA LEU A 20 10.19 -1.42 -4.84
C LEU A 20 10.88 -0.19 -4.26
N ALA A 21 11.71 0.49 -5.03
CA ALA A 21 12.37 1.71 -4.59
C ALA A 21 11.37 2.85 -4.35
N ARG A 22 10.44 3.05 -5.27
CA ARG A 22 9.41 4.10 -5.14
C ARG A 22 8.43 3.79 -4.00
N ARG A 23 8.09 2.52 -3.83
CA ARG A 23 7.24 2.09 -2.71
C ARG A 23 7.91 2.33 -1.36
N ALA A 24 9.20 2.06 -1.23
CA ALA A 24 9.94 2.34 -0.01
C ALA A 24 9.92 3.84 0.33
N ALA A 25 10.11 4.71 -0.66
CA ALA A 25 10.03 6.15 -0.48
C ALA A 25 8.61 6.59 -0.07
N LEU A 26 7.58 6.00 -0.66
CA LEU A 26 6.19 6.27 -0.29
C LEU A 26 5.91 5.88 1.17
N ILE A 27 6.34 4.70 1.59
CA ILE A 27 6.14 4.24 2.97
C ILE A 27 6.79 5.20 3.96
N THR A 28 8.01 5.63 3.68
CA THR A 28 8.72 6.61 4.51
C THR A 28 7.93 7.92 4.62
N ALA A 29 7.45 8.45 3.49
CA ALA A 29 6.67 9.68 3.47
C ALA A 29 5.35 9.56 4.22
N VAL A 30 4.65 8.44 4.07
CA VAL A 30 3.38 8.18 4.76
C VAL A 30 3.61 8.09 6.27
N ARG A 31 4.60 7.33 6.70
CA ARG A 31 4.91 7.20 8.13
C ARG A 31 5.29 8.53 8.78
N ALA A 32 5.96 9.41 8.03
CA ALA A 32 6.35 10.73 8.55
C ALA A 32 5.14 11.65 8.75
N ALA A 33 4.11 11.54 7.90
CA ALA A 33 2.98 12.45 7.89
C ALA A 33 1.74 11.90 8.60
N TYR A 34 1.57 10.58 8.64
CA TYR A 34 0.34 9.94 9.13
C TYR A 34 0.68 8.82 10.10
N PRO A 35 0.42 9.01 11.40
CA PRO A 35 0.65 7.94 12.38
C PRO A 35 -0.35 6.80 12.22
N GLY A 36 0.01 5.64 12.74
CA GLY A 36 -0.88 4.48 12.77
C GLY A 36 -0.62 3.44 11.71
N LEU A 37 0.31 3.69 10.77
CA LEU A 37 0.72 2.65 9.82
C LEU A 37 1.58 1.62 10.56
N ALA A 38 0.99 0.46 10.86
CA ALA A 38 1.63 -0.60 11.63
C ALA A 38 2.62 -1.41 10.79
N GLY A 39 2.32 -1.60 9.51
CA GLY A 39 3.20 -2.35 8.62
C GLY A 39 2.63 -2.46 7.22
N THR A 40 3.46 -2.90 6.30
CA THR A 40 3.06 -3.16 4.91
C THR A 40 3.64 -4.49 4.46
N ARG A 41 3.00 -5.10 3.47
CA ARG A 41 3.49 -6.33 2.85
C ARG A 41 3.12 -6.33 1.38
N LEU A 42 4.12 -6.53 0.53
CA LEU A 42 3.90 -6.71 -0.90
C LEU A 42 4.10 -8.18 -1.23
N THR A 43 3.07 -8.81 -1.77
CA THR A 43 3.07 -10.24 -2.10
C THR A 43 2.86 -10.42 -3.60
N ARG A 44 3.70 -11.24 -4.24
CA ARG A 44 3.43 -11.68 -5.59
C ARG A 44 2.50 -12.88 -5.53
N LEU A 45 1.37 -12.78 -6.21
CA LEU A 45 0.38 -13.85 -6.29
C LEU A 45 0.76 -14.88 -7.36
N GLU A 46 0.12 -16.05 -7.33
CA GLU A 46 0.44 -17.13 -8.27
C GLU A 46 0.19 -16.75 -9.73
N ASP A 47 -0.76 -15.84 -9.98
CA ASP A 47 -1.06 -15.36 -11.33
C ASP A 47 -0.08 -14.28 -11.82
N GLY A 48 0.93 -13.92 -11.01
CA GLY A 48 1.92 -12.90 -11.35
C GLY A 48 1.52 -11.48 -11.02
N THR A 49 0.31 -11.25 -10.51
CA THR A 49 -0.10 -9.94 -10.00
C THR A 49 0.36 -9.73 -8.57
N PHE A 50 0.10 -8.56 -8.00
CA PHE A 50 0.59 -8.20 -6.68
C PHE A 50 -0.55 -7.81 -5.75
N ALA A 51 -0.43 -8.21 -4.48
CA ALA A 51 -1.27 -7.75 -3.38
C ALA A 51 -0.39 -6.93 -2.44
N ASP A 52 -0.77 -5.66 -2.24
CA ASP A 52 -0.02 -4.69 -1.45
C ASP A 52 -0.87 -4.32 -0.24
N SER A 53 -0.56 -4.91 0.90
CA SER A 53 -1.35 -4.79 2.13
C SER A 53 -0.76 -3.73 3.04
N TRP A 54 -1.60 -2.80 3.49
CA TRP A 54 -1.24 -1.72 4.40
C TRP A 54 -2.07 -1.87 5.66
N HIS A 55 -1.41 -2.15 6.79
CA HIS A 55 -2.04 -2.38 8.08
C HIS A 55 -2.02 -1.11 8.91
N TRP A 56 -3.20 -0.71 9.40
CA TRP A 56 -3.38 0.49 10.19
C TRP A 56 -3.91 0.13 11.59
N ASP A 57 -3.47 0.87 12.60
CA ASP A 57 -3.91 0.62 13.98
C ASP A 57 -5.42 0.83 14.12
N THR A 58 -5.98 1.83 13.43
CA THR A 58 -7.41 2.14 13.45
C THR A 58 -7.92 2.55 12.07
N ALA A 59 -9.23 2.38 11.85
CA ALA A 59 -9.88 2.85 10.62
C ALA A 59 -9.79 4.38 10.49
N ASP A 60 -9.87 5.12 11.60
CA ASP A 60 -9.79 6.58 11.57
C ASP A 60 -8.42 7.05 11.10
N GLN A 61 -7.35 6.40 11.55
CA GLN A 61 -5.99 6.72 11.11
C GLN A 61 -5.78 6.39 9.63
N MET A 62 -6.35 5.30 9.16
CA MET A 62 -6.32 4.96 7.73
C MET A 62 -7.02 6.03 6.91
N GLN A 63 -8.23 6.44 7.32
CA GLN A 63 -8.99 7.46 6.60
C GLN A 63 -8.28 8.81 6.63
N ALA A 64 -7.66 9.16 7.74
CA ALA A 64 -6.89 10.38 7.85
C ALA A 64 -5.70 10.41 6.88
N ALA A 65 -5.21 9.25 6.45
CA ALA A 65 -4.09 9.13 5.52
C ALA A 65 -4.51 9.11 4.05
N PHE A 66 -5.80 9.13 3.71
CA PHE A 66 -6.24 9.13 2.30
C PHE A 66 -5.64 10.28 1.47
N PRO A 67 -5.42 11.50 2.01
CA PRO A 67 -4.72 12.54 1.24
C PRO A 67 -3.32 12.17 0.79
N ALA A 68 -2.70 11.14 1.39
CA ALA A 68 -1.39 10.66 0.97
C ALA A 68 -1.39 10.13 -0.48
N THR A 69 -2.56 9.78 -1.04
CA THR A 69 -2.66 9.37 -2.45
C THR A 69 -2.27 10.49 -3.42
N SER A 70 -2.25 11.72 -2.96
CA SER A 70 -1.83 12.89 -3.74
C SER A 70 -0.35 13.23 -3.58
N LEU A 71 0.38 12.53 -2.73
CA LEU A 71 1.82 12.74 -2.58
C LEU A 71 2.56 12.41 -3.89
N PRO A 72 3.65 13.15 -4.21
CA PRO A 72 4.48 12.82 -5.38
C PRO A 72 4.97 11.37 -5.36
N GLU A 73 5.35 10.85 -4.19
CA GLU A 73 5.80 9.47 -4.01
C GLU A 73 4.71 8.47 -4.35
N ALA A 74 3.45 8.77 -4.00
CA ALA A 74 2.31 7.91 -4.34
C ALA A 74 2.08 7.87 -5.86
N ARG A 75 2.13 9.03 -6.51
CA ARG A 75 1.96 9.11 -7.96
C ARG A 75 3.10 8.39 -8.68
N ALA A 76 4.34 8.55 -8.20
CA ALA A 76 5.50 7.91 -8.79
C ALA A 76 5.40 6.39 -8.72
N ALA A 77 4.99 5.84 -7.58
CA ALA A 77 4.79 4.40 -7.43
C ALA A 77 3.62 3.91 -8.31
N ARG A 78 2.48 4.61 -8.27
CA ARG A 78 1.28 4.21 -9.02
C ARG A 78 1.52 4.21 -10.53
N SER A 79 2.37 5.09 -11.04
CA SER A 79 2.66 5.17 -12.47
C SER A 79 3.26 3.89 -13.06
N LEU A 80 3.83 3.02 -12.20
CA LEU A 80 4.39 1.73 -12.60
C LEU A 80 3.39 0.58 -12.46
N THR A 81 2.16 0.86 -12.03
CA THR A 81 1.12 -0.14 -11.81
C THR A 81 -0.04 0.06 -12.78
N ARG A 82 -0.80 -1.02 -13.01
CA ARG A 82 -2.02 -0.97 -13.82
C ARG A 82 -3.07 -1.92 -13.25
N ASP A 83 -4.31 -1.76 -13.69
CA ASP A 83 -5.45 -2.59 -13.25
C ASP A 83 -5.61 -2.56 -11.73
N HIS A 84 -5.45 -1.36 -11.17
CA HIS A 84 -5.43 -1.16 -9.72
C HIS A 84 -6.83 -1.23 -9.14
N THR A 85 -6.99 -2.08 -8.12
CA THR A 85 -8.19 -2.16 -7.28
C THR A 85 -7.76 -2.14 -5.81
N ALA A 86 -8.70 -1.85 -4.92
CA ALA A 86 -8.41 -1.86 -3.48
C ALA A 86 -9.63 -2.31 -2.70
N VAL A 87 -9.39 -3.03 -1.61
CA VAL A 87 -10.40 -3.43 -0.65
C VAL A 87 -9.90 -3.13 0.76
N THR A 88 -10.83 -2.86 1.66
CA THR A 88 -10.51 -2.61 3.07
C THR A 88 -11.28 -3.60 3.93
N GLY A 89 -10.64 -4.13 4.97
CA GLY A 89 -11.25 -5.02 5.91
C GLY A 89 -10.77 -4.79 7.33
N GLU A 90 -11.55 -5.26 8.30
CA GLU A 90 -11.15 -5.30 9.69
C GLU A 90 -10.31 -6.55 9.95
N ILE A 91 -9.25 -6.38 10.74
CA ILE A 91 -8.47 -7.52 11.22
C ILE A 91 -9.19 -8.05 12.45
N VAL A 92 -9.79 -9.24 12.33
CA VAL A 92 -10.58 -9.84 13.42
C VAL A 92 -9.78 -10.84 14.24
N ASP A 93 -8.64 -11.29 13.72
CA ASP A 93 -7.73 -12.19 14.43
C ASP A 93 -6.33 -12.06 13.80
N GLU A 94 -5.34 -11.81 14.62
CA GLU A 94 -3.95 -11.70 14.17
C GLU A 94 -3.07 -12.31 15.26
N ARG A 95 -2.25 -13.30 14.87
CA ARG A 95 -1.42 -14.07 15.80
C ARG A 95 0.05 -14.07 15.43
#